data_a2cc82e86bf68436ad2edd1d60f669a5
#
_entry.id   a2cc82e86bf68436ad2edd1d60f669a5
#
_cell.length_a   1.000
_cell.length_b   1.000
_cell.length_c   1.000
_cell.angle_alpha   90.00
_cell.angle_beta   90.00
_cell.angle_gamma   90.00
#
_symmetry.space_group_name_H-M   'P 1'
#
loop_
_entity.id
_entity.type
_entity.pdbx_description
1 polymer ?
#
loop_
_entity_poly.entity_id
_entity_poly.type
_entity_poly.pdbx_seq_one_letter_code
_entity_poly.pdbx_strand_id
1 'polypeptide(L)'
;IKTLPSAIVIGSLGRVGTGVCDFCEESSLNIKKWDLVETSSGGPFPEVLNHEILFNCVVATPNTPVFFQPNYTDSKRKLRVIGDIACDPDSDYNPIPIYNEPTTWTNPGLKIANDPPLDIMAIDNLPSLLPKESSIDFAEQIFPYLMQLVDKNYGVWQRAKQVFKSKLLEV
;
A
#
# COMPACT_ATOMS: atom_id res chain seq x y z
N ILE A 1 -30.27 12.36 0.25
CA ILE A 1 -29.55 11.09 0.13
C ILE A 1 -28.07 11.44 0.33
N LYS A 2 -27.45 10.97 1.46
CA LYS A 2 -26.00 11.09 1.61
C LYS A 2 -25.35 10.22 0.53
N THR A 3 -24.60 10.82 -0.36
CA THR A 3 -23.76 10.07 -1.29
C THR A 3 -22.67 9.37 -0.48
N LEU A 4 -22.44 8.10 -0.77
CA LEU A 4 -21.32 7.36 -0.19
C LEU A 4 -20.00 7.97 -0.66
N PRO A 5 -18.96 7.93 0.16
CA PRO A 5 -17.64 8.44 -0.24
C PRO A 5 -17.07 7.65 -1.42
N SER A 6 -16.25 8.33 -2.21
CA SER A 6 -15.48 7.69 -3.27
C SER A 6 -14.07 7.37 -2.78
N ALA A 7 -13.54 6.25 -3.23
CA ALA A 7 -12.18 5.83 -2.94
C ALA A 7 -11.35 5.69 -4.22
N ILE A 8 -10.06 5.97 -4.13
CA ILE A 8 -9.07 5.60 -5.14
C ILE A 8 -8.10 4.60 -4.51
N VAL A 9 -7.86 3.49 -5.21
CA VAL A 9 -6.96 2.42 -4.78
C VAL A 9 -5.79 2.36 -5.75
N ILE A 10 -4.58 2.64 -5.28
CA ILE A 10 -3.35 2.55 -6.09
C ILE A 10 -2.63 1.24 -5.73
N GLY A 11 -2.29 0.44 -6.77
CA GLY A 11 -1.83 -0.94 -6.63
C GLY A 11 -3.00 -1.93 -6.62
N SER A 12 -4.10 -1.60 -7.32
CA SER A 12 -5.38 -2.31 -7.27
C SER A 12 -5.32 -3.74 -7.83
N LEU A 13 -4.35 -4.06 -8.68
CA LEU A 13 -4.16 -5.39 -9.26
C LEU A 13 -3.28 -6.30 -8.39
N GLY A 14 -2.59 -5.72 -7.42
CA GLY A 14 -1.80 -6.45 -6.44
C GLY A 14 -2.71 -7.17 -5.42
N ARG A 15 -2.12 -8.12 -4.68
CA ARG A 15 -2.84 -8.91 -3.67
C ARG A 15 -3.53 -8.04 -2.62
N VAL A 16 -2.80 -7.07 -2.05
CA VAL A 16 -3.33 -6.14 -1.04
C VAL A 16 -4.42 -5.25 -1.66
N GLY A 17 -4.15 -4.68 -2.83
CA GLY A 17 -5.09 -3.80 -3.52
C GLY A 17 -6.38 -4.51 -3.93
N THR A 18 -6.32 -5.78 -4.35
CA THR A 18 -7.51 -6.58 -4.64
C THR A 18 -8.37 -6.71 -3.38
N GLY A 19 -7.77 -7.05 -2.22
CA GLY A 19 -8.53 -7.14 -0.96
C GLY A 19 -9.17 -5.81 -0.55
N VAL A 20 -8.48 -4.68 -0.76
CA VAL A 20 -9.07 -3.35 -0.54
C VAL A 20 -10.22 -3.07 -1.51
N CYS A 21 -10.09 -3.47 -2.78
CA CYS A 21 -11.17 -3.31 -3.75
C CYS A 21 -12.40 -4.13 -3.36
N ASP A 22 -12.22 -5.38 -2.95
CA ASP A 22 -13.31 -6.26 -2.51
C ASP A 22 -14.02 -5.65 -1.29
N PHE A 23 -13.27 -5.17 -0.29
CA PHE A 23 -13.84 -4.46 0.86
C PHE A 23 -14.65 -3.23 0.46
N CYS A 24 -14.13 -2.41 -0.46
CA CYS A 24 -14.83 -1.23 -0.95
C CYS A 24 -16.13 -1.60 -1.69
N GLU A 25 -16.10 -2.65 -2.51
CA GLU A 25 -17.27 -3.13 -3.26
C GLU A 25 -18.35 -3.68 -2.30
N GLU A 26 -17.97 -4.49 -1.31
CA GLU A 26 -18.87 -4.97 -0.26
C GLU A 26 -19.48 -3.82 0.55
N SER A 27 -18.71 -2.76 0.79
CA SER A 27 -19.14 -1.54 1.47
C SER A 27 -19.93 -0.58 0.56
N SER A 28 -20.16 -0.96 -0.69
CA SER A 28 -20.85 -0.15 -1.71
C SER A 28 -20.19 1.21 -1.98
N LEU A 29 -18.87 1.34 -1.74
CA LEU A 29 -18.11 2.54 -2.08
C LEU A 29 -17.91 2.65 -3.58
N ASN A 30 -17.92 3.88 -4.10
CA ASN A 30 -17.54 4.13 -5.48
C ASN A 30 -16.00 4.13 -5.57
N ILE A 31 -15.43 3.18 -6.29
CA ILE A 31 -13.98 3.00 -6.36
C ILE A 31 -13.41 3.35 -7.74
N LYS A 32 -12.25 4.00 -7.71
CA LYS A 32 -11.35 4.18 -8.84
C LYS A 32 -10.15 3.26 -8.65
N LYS A 33 -9.92 2.35 -9.57
CA LYS A 33 -8.80 1.39 -9.52
C LYS A 33 -7.65 1.92 -10.36
N TRP A 34 -6.46 2.05 -9.75
CA TRP A 34 -5.22 2.45 -10.39
C TRP A 34 -4.13 1.44 -10.14
N ASP A 35 -3.26 1.27 -11.14
CA ASP A 35 -2.05 0.44 -11.04
C ASP A 35 -0.91 1.06 -11.86
N LEU A 36 0.05 0.26 -12.33
CA LEU A 36 1.22 0.73 -13.08
C LEU A 36 0.86 1.53 -14.33
N VAL A 37 -0.25 1.21 -15.00
CA VAL A 37 -0.67 1.93 -16.22
C VAL A 37 -1.01 3.38 -15.92
N GLU A 38 -1.84 3.61 -14.91
CA GLU A 38 -2.30 4.95 -14.52
C GLU A 38 -1.17 5.77 -13.88
N THR A 39 -0.23 5.11 -13.21
CA THR A 39 0.89 5.78 -12.53
C THR A 39 2.15 5.93 -13.39
N SER A 40 2.16 5.38 -14.61
CA SER A 40 3.32 5.36 -15.51
C SER A 40 3.77 6.75 -16.00
N SER A 41 2.90 7.73 -15.97
CA SER A 41 3.21 9.12 -16.37
C SER A 41 4.09 9.87 -15.37
N GLY A 42 4.38 9.27 -14.21
CA GLY A 42 5.06 9.92 -13.10
C GLY A 42 4.11 10.81 -12.29
N GLY A 43 4.41 10.94 -10.98
CA GLY A 43 3.61 11.77 -10.06
C GLY A 43 4.14 13.19 -9.91
N PRO A 44 3.59 13.95 -8.98
CA PRO A 44 2.42 13.63 -8.16
C PRO A 44 1.10 13.71 -8.91
N PHE A 45 0.05 13.05 -8.38
CA PHE A 45 -1.23 12.93 -9.09
C PHE A 45 -2.35 13.77 -8.44
N PRO A 46 -2.69 14.95 -9.01
CA PRO A 46 -3.79 15.78 -8.49
C PRO A 46 -5.15 15.06 -8.47
N GLU A 47 -5.34 14.02 -9.27
CA GLU A 47 -6.59 13.27 -9.34
C GLU A 47 -6.95 12.61 -8.00
N VAL A 48 -5.97 12.24 -7.18
CA VAL A 48 -6.23 11.67 -5.85
C VAL A 48 -7.02 12.61 -4.95
N LEU A 49 -6.93 13.94 -5.18
CA LEU A 49 -7.65 14.95 -4.42
C LEU A 49 -9.16 14.96 -4.69
N ASN A 50 -9.61 14.32 -5.76
CA ASN A 50 -11.02 14.27 -6.18
C ASN A 50 -11.83 13.16 -5.49
N HIS A 51 -11.17 12.28 -4.73
CA HIS A 51 -11.76 11.19 -3.98
C HIS A 51 -11.72 11.50 -2.48
N GLU A 52 -12.65 10.98 -1.70
CA GLU A 52 -12.69 11.17 -0.25
C GLU A 52 -11.66 10.27 0.48
N ILE A 53 -11.32 9.12 -0.12
CA ILE A 53 -10.41 8.13 0.46
C ILE A 53 -9.34 7.77 -0.58
N LEU A 54 -8.07 7.72 -0.15
CA LEU A 54 -6.95 7.16 -0.92
C LEU A 54 -6.42 5.92 -0.19
N PHE A 55 -6.30 4.80 -0.90
CA PHE A 55 -5.56 3.63 -0.42
C PHE A 55 -4.28 3.44 -1.22
N ASN A 56 -3.14 3.40 -0.52
CA ASN A 56 -1.86 3.02 -1.09
C ASN A 56 -1.56 1.55 -0.76
N CYS A 57 -1.54 0.72 -1.82
CA CYS A 57 -1.29 -0.73 -1.74
C CYS A 57 -0.04 -1.15 -2.51
N VAL A 58 0.88 -0.21 -2.78
CA VAL A 58 2.04 -0.41 -3.62
C VAL A 58 3.27 -0.69 -2.76
N VAL A 59 4.03 -1.73 -3.10
CA VAL A 59 5.39 -1.88 -2.58
C VAL A 59 6.28 -0.85 -3.27
N ALA A 60 6.78 0.12 -2.49
CA ALA A 60 7.61 1.20 -3.02
C ALA A 60 8.97 0.69 -3.51
N THR A 61 9.42 1.26 -4.61
CA THR A 61 10.72 0.99 -5.25
C THR A 61 11.34 2.30 -5.70
N PRO A 62 12.64 2.34 -6.10
CA PRO A 62 13.26 3.56 -6.64
C PRO A 62 12.53 4.22 -7.81
N ASN A 63 11.68 3.47 -8.52
CA ASN A 63 10.92 3.97 -9.66
C ASN A 63 9.46 4.33 -9.30
N THR A 64 9.06 4.17 -8.05
CA THR A 64 7.70 4.49 -7.60
C THR A 64 7.54 6.02 -7.55
N PRO A 65 6.60 6.60 -8.29
CA PRO A 65 6.38 8.04 -8.23
C PRO A 65 5.72 8.46 -6.92
N VAL A 66 5.86 9.73 -6.57
CA VAL A 66 5.11 10.32 -5.46
C VAL A 66 3.64 10.40 -5.86
N PHE A 67 2.73 9.86 -5.04
CA PHE A 67 1.29 9.89 -5.28
C PHE A 67 0.65 11.14 -4.69
N PHE A 68 1.03 11.46 -3.46
CA PHE A 68 0.53 12.61 -2.71
C PHE A 68 1.70 13.42 -2.16
N GLN A 69 1.86 14.65 -2.62
CA GLN A 69 2.94 15.54 -2.17
C GLN A 69 2.50 16.46 -1.03
N PRO A 70 3.43 16.96 -0.18
CA PRO A 70 3.08 17.74 1.01
C PRO A 70 2.19 18.97 0.74
N ASN A 71 2.40 19.69 -0.35
CA ASN A 71 1.61 20.89 -0.70
C ASN A 71 0.14 20.57 -1.07
N TYR A 72 -0.21 19.29 -1.28
CA TYR A 72 -1.61 18.88 -1.47
C TYR A 72 -2.44 18.99 -0.20
N THR A 73 -1.80 19.07 0.98
CA THR A 73 -2.50 19.25 2.25
C THR A 73 -3.30 20.54 2.28
N ASP A 74 -2.76 21.62 1.68
CA ASP A 74 -3.38 22.95 1.64
C ASP A 74 -4.23 23.18 0.38
N SER A 75 -4.28 22.20 -0.52
CA SER A 75 -5.03 22.30 -1.77
C SER A 75 -6.52 22.12 -1.54
N LYS A 76 -7.35 22.68 -2.43
CA LYS A 76 -8.76 22.36 -2.47
C LYS A 76 -8.92 20.86 -2.82
N ARG A 77 -9.51 20.09 -1.92
CA ARG A 77 -9.63 18.63 -2.04
C ARG A 77 -10.90 18.08 -1.41
N LYS A 78 -11.35 16.95 -1.94
CA LYS A 78 -12.34 16.09 -1.30
C LYS A 78 -11.69 15.11 -0.33
N LEU A 79 -10.39 14.79 -0.55
CA LEU A 79 -9.65 13.81 0.22
C LEU A 79 -9.66 14.15 1.72
N ARG A 80 -10.06 13.16 2.52
CA ARG A 80 -10.20 13.23 3.98
C ARG A 80 -9.39 12.17 4.70
N VAL A 81 -9.22 11.02 4.07
CA VAL A 81 -8.56 9.88 4.69
C VAL A 81 -7.58 9.26 3.70
N ILE A 82 -6.39 8.95 4.20
CA ILE A 82 -5.39 8.14 3.50
C ILE A 82 -5.18 6.87 4.31
N GLY A 83 -5.37 5.73 3.67
CA GLY A 83 -4.93 4.42 4.16
C GLY A 83 -3.63 4.04 3.48
N ASP A 84 -2.50 4.32 4.12
CA ASP A 84 -1.19 3.91 3.63
C ASP A 84 -0.85 2.52 4.16
N ILE A 85 -1.25 1.49 3.38
CA ILE A 85 -1.05 0.09 3.76
C ILE A 85 0.40 -0.34 3.56
N ALA A 86 1.13 0.33 2.68
CA ALA A 86 2.55 0.09 2.49
C ALA A 86 3.36 0.47 3.74
N CYS A 87 3.00 1.58 4.41
CA CYS A 87 3.56 2.06 5.66
C CYS A 87 5.10 2.04 5.70
N ASP A 88 5.72 2.85 4.84
CA ASP A 88 7.19 2.92 4.74
C ASP A 88 7.68 4.38 4.86
N PRO A 89 7.46 5.03 6.04
CA PRO A 89 7.73 6.46 6.24
C PRO A 89 9.20 6.83 6.07
N ASP A 90 10.12 5.93 6.40
CA ASP A 90 11.57 6.16 6.36
C ASP A 90 12.19 5.87 5.00
N SER A 91 11.40 5.39 4.03
CA SER A 91 11.89 5.08 2.70
C SER A 91 12.15 6.32 1.86
N ASP A 92 13.29 6.37 1.19
CA ASP A 92 13.58 7.38 0.16
C ASP A 92 12.57 7.35 -1.00
N TYR A 93 11.79 6.27 -1.09
CA TYR A 93 10.81 6.02 -2.15
C TYR A 93 9.37 6.11 -1.67
N ASN A 94 9.14 6.66 -0.45
CA ASN A 94 7.80 6.82 0.10
C ASN A 94 6.90 7.63 -0.87
N PRO A 95 5.82 7.03 -1.41
CA PRO A 95 4.94 7.73 -2.34
C PRO A 95 4.00 8.74 -1.67
N ILE A 96 3.96 8.77 -0.33
CA ILE A 96 3.11 9.66 0.48
C ILE A 96 3.96 10.32 1.59
N PRO A 97 4.92 11.20 1.25
CA PRO A 97 5.90 11.75 2.19
C PRO A 97 5.31 12.90 3.03
N ILE A 98 4.25 12.63 3.78
CA ILE A 98 3.54 13.61 4.63
C ILE A 98 3.51 13.22 6.11
N TYR A 99 4.12 12.12 6.45
CA TYR A 99 4.26 11.60 7.80
C TYR A 99 5.65 10.95 7.94
N ASN A 100 6.16 10.84 9.16
CA ASN A 100 7.51 10.36 9.45
C ASN A 100 7.55 9.22 10.47
N GLU A 101 6.40 8.81 11.00
CA GLU A 101 6.28 7.72 11.97
C GLU A 101 5.02 6.90 11.68
N PRO A 102 5.07 5.57 11.85
CA PRO A 102 3.87 4.73 11.74
C PRO A 102 2.81 5.13 12.76
N THR A 103 1.55 4.97 12.40
CA THR A 103 0.45 5.00 13.37
C THR A 103 0.36 3.66 14.11
N THR A 104 -0.38 3.62 15.21
CA THR A 104 -0.49 2.43 16.06
C THR A 104 -1.93 1.98 16.20
N TRP A 105 -2.15 0.78 16.72
CA TRP A 105 -3.49 0.26 17.00
C TRP A 105 -4.27 1.10 18.03
N THR A 106 -3.57 1.75 18.94
CA THR A 106 -4.18 2.64 19.95
C THR A 106 -4.46 4.03 19.39
N ASN A 107 -3.66 4.48 18.42
CA ASN A 107 -3.80 5.75 17.71
C ASN A 107 -3.73 5.49 16.20
N PRO A 108 -4.79 4.95 15.59
CA PRO A 108 -4.75 4.48 14.21
C PRO A 108 -4.71 5.59 13.17
N GLY A 109 -5.09 6.80 13.53
CA GLY A 109 -5.12 7.97 12.64
C GLY A 109 -4.23 9.09 13.14
N LEU A 110 -3.34 9.55 12.27
CA LEU A 110 -2.56 10.77 12.46
C LEU A 110 -3.21 11.91 11.69
N LYS A 111 -3.48 13.02 12.39
CA LYS A 111 -4.02 14.23 11.75
C LYS A 111 -2.93 14.97 10.99
N ILE A 112 -3.12 15.12 9.70
CA ILE A 112 -2.22 15.84 8.79
C ILE A 112 -2.66 17.27 8.56
N ALA A 113 -3.96 17.51 8.41
CA ALA A 113 -4.51 18.86 8.21
C ALA A 113 -5.85 19.04 8.93
N ASN A 114 -6.18 20.30 9.25
CA ASN A 114 -7.41 20.63 9.97
C ASN A 114 -8.54 21.11 9.06
N ASP A 115 -8.24 21.91 8.05
CA ASP A 115 -9.26 22.52 7.18
C ASP A 115 -8.77 22.56 5.71
N PRO A 116 -9.39 21.74 4.85
CA PRO A 116 -10.28 20.63 5.18
C PRO A 116 -9.52 19.51 5.94
N PRO A 117 -10.19 18.73 6.82
CA PRO A 117 -9.52 17.71 7.61
C PRO A 117 -8.89 16.64 6.71
N LEU A 118 -7.72 16.15 7.11
CA LEU A 118 -7.03 15.02 6.49
C LEU A 118 -6.37 14.20 7.58
N ASP A 119 -6.72 12.94 7.64
CA ASP A 119 -6.09 11.97 8.53
C ASP A 119 -5.43 10.86 7.70
N ILE A 120 -4.31 10.34 8.20
CA ILE A 120 -3.64 9.20 7.60
C ILE A 120 -3.60 8.03 8.60
N MET A 121 -3.89 6.84 8.13
CA MET A 121 -3.62 5.58 8.78
C MET A 121 -2.42 4.94 8.08
N ALA A 122 -1.37 4.64 8.84
CA ALA A 122 -0.16 3.99 8.37
C ALA A 122 0.36 3.05 9.47
N ILE A 123 -0.39 1.96 9.71
CA ILE A 123 -0.04 0.97 10.71
C ILE A 123 0.91 -0.04 10.08
N ASP A 124 2.11 -0.16 10.65
CA ASP A 124 3.04 -1.19 10.26
C ASP A 124 2.51 -2.59 10.63
N ASN A 125 2.77 -3.55 9.76
CA ASN A 125 2.43 -4.95 9.97
C ASN A 125 0.92 -5.20 10.25
N LEU A 126 0.04 -4.67 9.40
CA LEU A 126 -1.41 -4.91 9.44
C LEU A 126 -1.82 -6.40 9.57
N PRO A 127 -1.13 -7.39 8.95
CA PRO A 127 -1.45 -8.81 9.11
C PRO A 127 -1.40 -9.30 10.56
N SER A 128 -0.67 -8.63 11.45
CA SER A 128 -0.60 -9.02 12.87
C SER A 128 -1.91 -8.80 13.63
N LEU A 129 -2.88 -8.08 13.06
CA LEU A 129 -4.23 -7.96 13.61
C LEU A 129 -5.02 -9.28 13.52
N LEU A 130 -4.74 -10.08 12.49
CA LEU A 130 -5.37 -11.38 12.25
C LEU A 130 -4.28 -12.47 12.15
N PRO A 131 -3.53 -12.73 13.24
CA PRO A 131 -2.30 -13.53 13.19
C PRO A 131 -2.55 -14.98 12.77
N LYS A 132 -3.67 -15.56 13.18
CA LYS A 132 -4.03 -16.92 12.82
C LYS A 132 -4.35 -17.05 11.34
N GLU A 133 -5.23 -16.19 10.83
CA GLU A 133 -5.67 -16.17 9.43
C GLU A 133 -4.48 -15.86 8.51
N SER A 134 -3.67 -14.89 8.86
CA SER A 134 -2.47 -14.51 8.10
C SER A 134 -1.44 -15.64 8.06
N SER A 135 -1.27 -16.37 9.18
CA SER A 135 -0.34 -17.51 9.24
C SER A 135 -0.82 -18.69 8.42
N ILE A 136 -2.13 -18.97 8.43
CA ILE A 136 -2.72 -20.03 7.62
C ILE A 136 -2.54 -19.72 6.13
N ASP A 137 -2.93 -18.51 5.72
CA ASP A 137 -2.82 -18.06 4.34
C ASP A 137 -1.36 -18.07 3.86
N PHE A 138 -0.41 -17.60 4.67
CA PHE A 138 1.02 -17.68 4.36
C PHE A 138 1.50 -19.14 4.21
N ALA A 139 1.11 -20.02 5.14
CA ALA A 139 1.50 -21.42 5.11
C ALA A 139 0.97 -22.14 3.85
N GLU A 140 -0.27 -21.91 3.48
CA GLU A 140 -0.88 -22.47 2.26
C GLU A 140 -0.15 -22.01 0.99
N GLN A 141 0.26 -20.75 0.94
CA GLN A 141 0.94 -20.20 -0.22
C GLN A 141 2.40 -20.62 -0.32
N ILE A 142 3.13 -20.78 0.79
CA ILE A 142 4.53 -21.19 0.75
C ILE A 142 4.69 -22.71 0.59
N PHE A 143 3.72 -23.50 1.05
CA PHE A 143 3.82 -24.96 1.07
C PHE A 143 4.16 -25.59 -0.29
N PRO A 144 3.53 -25.21 -1.42
CA PRO A 144 3.89 -25.76 -2.74
C PRO A 144 5.37 -25.51 -3.12
N TYR A 145 5.93 -24.40 -2.68
CA TYR A 145 7.34 -24.08 -2.93
C TYR A 145 8.25 -24.88 -2.00
N LEU A 146 7.87 -25.07 -0.73
CA LEU A 146 8.65 -25.91 0.20
C LEU A 146 8.77 -27.34 -0.32
N MET A 147 7.73 -27.89 -0.94
CA MET A 147 7.78 -29.21 -1.56
C MET A 147 8.79 -29.30 -2.72
N GLN A 148 9.13 -28.17 -3.35
CA GLN A 148 10.12 -28.08 -4.42
C GLN A 148 11.54 -27.81 -3.92
N LEU A 149 11.76 -27.71 -2.61
CA LEU A 149 13.08 -27.36 -2.03
C LEU A 149 14.17 -28.40 -2.30
N VAL A 150 13.79 -29.61 -2.67
CA VAL A 150 14.73 -30.66 -3.07
C VAL A 150 15.54 -30.29 -4.31
N ASP A 151 15.00 -29.46 -5.21
CA ASP A 151 15.71 -28.91 -6.37
C ASP A 151 15.96 -27.41 -6.26
N LYS A 152 17.10 -27.07 -5.63
CA LYS A 152 17.52 -25.66 -5.41
C LYS A 152 18.06 -24.97 -6.66
N ASN A 153 18.12 -25.65 -7.79
CA ASN A 153 18.67 -25.12 -9.03
C ASN A 153 17.58 -24.74 -10.04
N TYR A 154 16.31 -24.85 -9.64
CA TYR A 154 15.17 -24.56 -10.49
C TYR A 154 14.16 -23.61 -9.82
N GLY A 155 13.43 -22.84 -10.63
CA GLY A 155 12.27 -22.06 -10.20
C GLY A 155 12.58 -20.97 -9.16
N VAL A 156 11.74 -20.90 -8.12
CA VAL A 156 11.84 -19.89 -7.06
C VAL A 156 13.11 -20.06 -6.23
N TRP A 157 13.55 -21.30 -6.00
CA TRP A 157 14.73 -21.57 -5.18
C TRP A 157 16.03 -21.21 -5.88
N GLN A 158 16.09 -21.32 -7.21
CA GLN A 158 17.21 -20.80 -7.98
C GLN A 158 17.31 -19.27 -7.87
N ARG A 159 16.20 -18.56 -7.99
CA ARG A 159 16.18 -17.10 -7.81
C ARG A 159 16.58 -16.69 -6.40
N ALA A 160 16.01 -17.33 -5.37
CA ALA A 160 16.38 -17.08 -3.98
C ALA A 160 17.89 -17.30 -3.73
N LYS A 161 18.47 -18.38 -4.27
CA LYS A 161 19.91 -18.67 -4.21
C LYS A 161 20.74 -17.59 -4.92
N GLN A 162 20.27 -17.05 -6.04
CA GLN A 162 20.96 -15.97 -6.76
C GLN A 162 20.94 -14.67 -5.94
N VAL A 163 19.80 -14.29 -5.38
CA VAL A 163 19.68 -13.11 -4.50
C VAL A 163 20.57 -13.25 -3.27
N PHE A 164 20.54 -14.41 -2.61
CA PHE A 164 21.41 -14.68 -1.46
C PHE A 164 22.90 -14.49 -1.82
N LYS A 165 23.35 -15.04 -2.97
CA LYS A 165 24.73 -14.91 -3.42
C LYS A 165 25.10 -13.46 -3.75
N SER A 166 24.21 -12.69 -4.39
CA SER A 166 24.49 -11.28 -4.68
C SER A 166 24.67 -10.46 -3.40
N LYS A 167 23.82 -10.70 -2.39
CA LYS A 167 23.91 -10.01 -1.10
C LYS A 167 25.16 -10.36 -0.29
N LEU A 168 25.67 -11.57 -0.42
CA LEU A 168 26.96 -11.95 0.20
C LEU A 168 28.18 -11.22 -0.40
N LEU A 169 28.06 -10.70 -1.62
CA LEU A 169 29.15 -9.96 -2.27
C LEU A 169 29.13 -8.47 -1.93
N GLU A 170 28.04 -7.99 -1.30
CA GLU A 170 27.87 -6.60 -0.83
C GLU A 170 28.41 -6.40 0.62
N VAL A 171 28.77 -7.48 1.30
CA VAL A 171 29.36 -7.50 2.66
C VAL A 171 30.87 -7.70 2.59
#